data_705ada953e42b72126f442b24fca5ced
#
_entry.id   705ada953e42b72126f442b24fca5ced
#
_cell.length_a   1.000
_cell.length_b   1.000
_cell.length_c   1.000
_cell.angle_alpha   90.00
_cell.angle_beta   90.00
_cell.angle_gamma   90.00
#
_symmetry.space_group_name_H-M   'P 1'
#
loop_
_entity.id
_entity.type
_entity.pdbx_description
1 polymer ?
#
loop_
_entity_poly.entity_id
_entity_poly.type
_entity_poly.pdbx_seq_one_letter_code
_entity_poly.pdbx_strand_id
1 'polypeptide(L)'
;MKISNKNTKIVMISMFKNESKTIGRMLESCYKYIDYWVLQDNGSTDGTPEVVHDFFKDKNIPGFIYNVEEGWVGFGWNRDHLLQTCLNTDHGCDWILKMDCDEYLEVDDDFDWSLLDDTTIHSFHVAAKNPGCVYYRAWMWNAKLPWHFKHDVAHECIVCDLPGVGEDFQRVNLPHSLRQIGTNDGESYTVPTKYISDSLKLEEQHIREGTLLTDLYHFWYVAKSYHDACYSNVFPLGEKHQREYARRAIFYYQEYMNVSCNYDEVGHIGQIWEMGYYTLYAIGEMYRFLGNHEKAIEYCIRAEPFCPIRNEHIVGLAECYRELGDFEMMKMQTNILVDSNRKLPFPDYHFILNSNFYIDSGEYGKLLHQIACENSGG
;
A
#
# COMPACT_ATOMS: atom_id res chain seq x y z
N MET A 1 -18.20 -23.00 -14.07
CA MET A 1 -19.42 -23.06 -13.23
C MET A 1 -19.89 -21.63 -13.05
N LYS A 2 -21.09 -21.24 -13.53
CA LYS A 2 -21.56 -19.86 -13.32
C LYS A 2 -21.90 -19.67 -11.85
N ILE A 3 -21.42 -18.59 -11.28
CA ILE A 3 -21.73 -18.20 -9.90
C ILE A 3 -23.22 -17.81 -9.86
N SER A 4 -23.99 -18.44 -9.00
CA SER A 4 -25.47 -18.40 -9.07
C SER A 4 -26.09 -17.02 -8.81
N ASN A 5 -25.37 -16.07 -8.20
CA ASN A 5 -25.90 -14.77 -7.79
C ASN A 5 -25.14 -13.57 -8.38
N LYS A 6 -24.34 -13.80 -9.44
CA LYS A 6 -23.58 -12.73 -10.10
C LYS A 6 -24.28 -12.33 -11.41
N ASN A 7 -24.85 -11.13 -11.47
CA ASN A 7 -25.50 -10.58 -12.67
C ASN A 7 -24.56 -9.67 -13.49
N THR A 8 -23.62 -9.01 -12.80
CA THR A 8 -22.63 -8.12 -13.43
C THR A 8 -21.41 -8.88 -13.96
N LYS A 9 -20.74 -8.31 -14.94
CA LYS A 9 -19.56 -8.87 -15.57
C LYS A 9 -18.30 -8.14 -15.12
N ILE A 10 -17.21 -8.89 -14.97
CA ILE A 10 -15.92 -8.39 -14.50
C ILE A 10 -14.86 -8.62 -15.58
N VAL A 11 -14.13 -7.56 -15.95
CA VAL A 11 -12.87 -7.68 -16.68
C VAL A 11 -11.71 -7.60 -15.71
N MET A 12 -10.81 -8.56 -15.77
CA MET A 12 -9.56 -8.52 -15.01
C MET A 12 -8.47 -7.86 -15.83
N ILE A 13 -7.73 -6.94 -15.19
CA ILE A 13 -6.54 -6.34 -15.77
C ILE A 13 -5.30 -6.63 -14.91
N SER A 14 -4.18 -6.91 -15.55
CA SER A 14 -2.88 -7.04 -14.89
C SER A 14 -1.75 -6.70 -15.85
N MET A 15 -0.66 -6.18 -15.32
CA MET A 15 0.60 -6.03 -16.06
C MET A 15 1.66 -6.94 -15.47
N PHE A 16 2.54 -7.45 -16.31
CA PHE A 16 3.59 -8.36 -15.87
C PHE A 16 4.89 -8.16 -16.63
N LYS A 17 5.98 -8.66 -16.02
CA LYS A 17 7.27 -8.85 -16.65
C LYS A 17 8.03 -9.95 -15.89
N ASN A 18 8.32 -11.07 -16.56
CA ASN A 18 9.05 -12.19 -15.98
C ASN A 18 8.39 -12.80 -14.74
N GLU A 19 7.09 -13.09 -14.82
CA GLU A 19 6.26 -13.61 -13.73
C GLU A 19 5.79 -15.07 -13.99
N SER A 20 6.54 -15.84 -14.77
CA SER A 20 6.16 -17.22 -15.12
C SER A 20 5.93 -18.14 -13.91
N LYS A 21 6.52 -17.82 -12.76
CA LYS A 21 6.39 -18.59 -11.51
C LYS A 21 5.15 -18.21 -10.68
N THR A 22 4.68 -16.98 -10.77
CA THR A 22 3.65 -16.40 -9.90
C THR A 22 2.31 -16.24 -10.61
N ILE A 23 2.33 -15.86 -11.91
CA ILE A 23 1.13 -15.53 -12.67
C ILE A 23 0.09 -16.65 -12.70
N GLY A 24 0.50 -17.90 -12.76
CA GLY A 24 -0.41 -19.06 -12.76
C GLY A 24 -1.28 -19.14 -11.50
N ARG A 25 -0.72 -18.81 -10.34
CA ARG A 25 -1.45 -18.74 -9.06
C ARG A 25 -2.51 -17.63 -9.08
N MET A 26 -2.12 -16.43 -9.55
CA MET A 26 -3.05 -15.31 -9.70
C MET A 26 -4.22 -15.69 -10.62
N LEU A 27 -3.93 -16.22 -11.80
CA LEU A 27 -4.95 -16.62 -12.77
C LEU A 27 -5.89 -17.70 -12.21
N GLU A 28 -5.35 -18.75 -11.56
CA GLU A 28 -6.16 -19.84 -10.98
C GLU A 28 -7.09 -19.33 -9.87
N SER A 29 -6.70 -18.29 -9.14
CA SER A 29 -7.51 -17.72 -8.07
C SER A 29 -8.71 -16.91 -8.57
N CYS A 30 -8.59 -16.25 -9.75
CA CYS A 30 -9.59 -15.28 -10.19
C CYS A 30 -10.42 -15.71 -11.42
N TYR A 31 -9.95 -16.71 -12.24
CA TYR A 31 -10.61 -17.02 -13.53
C TYR A 31 -12.10 -17.38 -13.41
N LYS A 32 -12.53 -17.94 -12.29
CA LYS A 32 -13.92 -18.34 -12.03
C LYS A 32 -14.87 -17.14 -11.91
N TYR A 33 -14.32 -15.99 -11.60
CA TYR A 33 -15.05 -14.78 -11.24
C TYR A 33 -15.07 -13.73 -12.35
N ILE A 34 -14.21 -13.87 -13.34
CA ILE A 34 -14.05 -12.92 -14.45
C ILE A 34 -14.77 -13.38 -15.71
N ASP A 35 -15.18 -12.42 -16.55
CA ASP A 35 -15.85 -12.65 -17.81
C ASP A 35 -14.99 -12.24 -19.01
N TYR A 36 -13.96 -11.45 -18.75
CA TYR A 36 -12.95 -10.99 -19.72
C TYR A 36 -11.60 -10.75 -19.03
N TRP A 37 -10.52 -10.72 -19.80
CA TRP A 37 -9.19 -10.38 -19.28
C TRP A 37 -8.37 -9.59 -20.29
N VAL A 38 -7.62 -8.60 -19.79
CA VAL A 38 -6.65 -7.79 -20.56
C VAL A 38 -5.35 -7.77 -19.81
N LEU A 39 -4.29 -8.29 -20.40
CA LEU A 39 -2.99 -8.42 -19.79
C LEU A 39 -1.92 -7.69 -20.60
N GLN A 40 -1.12 -6.90 -19.92
CA GLN A 40 -0.01 -6.14 -20.50
C GLN A 40 1.32 -6.82 -20.19
N ASP A 41 2.03 -7.25 -21.22
CA ASP A 41 3.41 -7.71 -21.09
C ASP A 41 4.39 -6.55 -21.27
N ASN A 42 5.22 -6.31 -20.27
CA ASN A 42 6.24 -5.27 -20.28
C ASN A 42 7.62 -5.82 -20.75
N GLY A 43 7.61 -6.79 -21.64
CA GLY A 43 8.80 -7.39 -22.24
C GLY A 43 9.36 -8.57 -21.45
N SER A 44 8.53 -9.58 -21.20
CA SER A 44 8.97 -10.85 -20.59
C SER A 44 9.87 -11.66 -21.51
N THR A 45 10.79 -12.38 -20.91
CA THR A 45 11.75 -13.27 -21.58
C THR A 45 11.80 -14.68 -20.98
N ASP A 46 10.91 -14.96 -20.02
CA ASP A 46 10.90 -16.17 -19.19
C ASP A 46 9.75 -17.15 -19.53
N GLY A 47 8.99 -16.89 -20.60
CA GLY A 47 7.84 -17.71 -20.99
C GLY A 47 6.53 -17.33 -20.28
N THR A 48 6.43 -16.20 -19.60
CA THR A 48 5.19 -15.75 -18.94
C THR A 48 4.00 -15.66 -19.90
N PRO A 49 4.09 -15.06 -21.13
CA PRO A 49 2.98 -15.02 -22.07
C PRO A 49 2.44 -16.40 -22.45
N GLU A 50 3.32 -17.36 -22.63
CA GLU A 50 2.97 -18.75 -22.95
C GLU A 50 2.19 -19.40 -21.82
N VAL A 51 2.58 -19.17 -20.55
CA VAL A 51 1.84 -19.65 -19.37
C VAL A 51 0.40 -19.11 -19.38
N VAL A 52 0.22 -17.84 -19.69
CA VAL A 52 -1.11 -17.22 -19.77
C VAL A 52 -1.94 -17.82 -20.91
N HIS A 53 -1.37 -17.95 -22.11
CA HIS A 53 -2.07 -18.53 -23.26
C HIS A 53 -2.51 -19.96 -22.98
N ASP A 54 -1.62 -20.80 -22.43
CA ASP A 54 -1.93 -22.18 -22.08
C ASP A 54 -3.00 -22.24 -20.98
N PHE A 55 -2.97 -21.33 -20.02
CA PHE A 55 -3.97 -21.26 -18.95
C PHE A 55 -5.38 -21.00 -19.48
N PHE A 56 -5.57 -20.02 -20.38
CA PHE A 56 -6.89 -19.64 -20.87
C PHE A 56 -7.41 -20.48 -22.05
N LYS A 57 -6.55 -21.29 -22.69
CA LYS A 57 -6.85 -22.08 -23.88
C LYS A 57 -8.16 -22.87 -23.81
N ASP A 58 -8.41 -23.51 -22.65
CA ASP A 58 -9.58 -24.38 -22.47
C ASP A 58 -10.65 -23.78 -21.53
N LYS A 59 -10.53 -22.53 -21.13
CA LYS A 59 -11.42 -21.91 -20.13
C LYS A 59 -12.61 -21.16 -20.74
N ASN A 60 -12.61 -20.94 -22.06
CA ASN A 60 -13.66 -20.18 -22.78
C ASN A 60 -13.95 -18.78 -22.21
N ILE A 61 -12.92 -18.13 -21.67
CA ILE A 61 -13.00 -16.73 -21.20
C ILE A 61 -12.23 -15.89 -22.20
N PRO A 62 -12.90 -14.96 -22.91
CA PRO A 62 -12.25 -14.11 -23.90
C PRO A 62 -11.29 -13.12 -23.23
N GLY A 63 -10.24 -12.76 -23.95
CA GLY A 63 -9.26 -11.80 -23.51
C GLY A 63 -8.02 -11.82 -24.39
N PHE A 64 -7.04 -11.00 -24.08
CA PHE A 64 -5.81 -10.93 -24.86
C PHE A 64 -4.62 -10.42 -24.03
N ILE A 65 -3.43 -10.76 -24.53
CA ILE A 65 -2.17 -10.16 -24.10
C ILE A 65 -1.73 -9.17 -25.19
N TYR A 66 -1.13 -8.09 -24.77
CA TYR A 66 -0.46 -7.17 -25.68
C TYR A 66 0.87 -6.67 -25.07
N ASN A 67 1.77 -6.28 -25.94
CA ASN A 67 3.06 -5.70 -25.57
C ASN A 67 2.99 -4.18 -25.73
N VAL A 68 3.68 -3.47 -24.85
CA VAL A 68 3.86 -2.02 -24.96
C VAL A 68 5.08 -1.74 -25.81
N GLU A 69 4.91 -0.99 -26.90
CA GLU A 69 6.02 -0.66 -27.82
C GLU A 69 7.11 0.16 -27.14
N GLU A 70 6.74 1.07 -26.25
CA GLU A 70 7.63 1.91 -25.45
C GLU A 70 8.38 1.12 -24.37
N GLY A 71 7.95 -0.08 -24.08
CA GLY A 71 8.47 -0.91 -23.01
C GLY A 71 8.09 -0.40 -21.62
N TRP A 72 8.98 -0.58 -20.66
CA TRP A 72 8.77 -0.09 -19.29
C TRP A 72 9.13 1.38 -19.15
N VAL A 73 8.13 2.23 -18.91
CA VAL A 73 8.29 3.68 -18.67
C VAL A 73 8.26 3.97 -17.16
N GLY A 74 7.26 3.45 -16.45
CA GLY A 74 7.05 3.62 -15.02
C GLY A 74 5.73 2.98 -14.57
N PHE A 75 5.54 2.81 -13.28
CA PHE A 75 4.35 2.13 -12.76
C PHE A 75 3.06 2.82 -13.17
N GLY A 76 2.95 4.12 -12.97
CA GLY A 76 1.75 4.88 -13.29
C GLY A 76 1.47 4.92 -14.78
N TRP A 77 2.48 5.22 -15.59
CA TRP A 77 2.32 5.25 -17.04
C TRP A 77 1.88 3.90 -17.61
N ASN A 78 2.55 2.80 -17.21
CA ASN A 78 2.21 1.47 -17.71
C ASN A 78 0.84 0.99 -17.18
N ARG A 79 0.45 1.34 -15.95
CA ARG A 79 -0.88 1.05 -15.42
C ARG A 79 -1.97 1.87 -16.11
N ASP A 80 -1.71 3.14 -16.40
CA ASP A 80 -2.66 3.95 -17.17
C ASP A 80 -2.83 3.43 -18.58
N HIS A 81 -1.74 3.08 -19.25
CA HIS A 81 -1.77 2.47 -20.59
C HIS A 81 -2.61 1.18 -20.59
N LEU A 82 -2.44 0.30 -19.60
CA LEU A 82 -3.27 -0.91 -19.44
C LEU A 82 -4.74 -0.56 -19.22
N LEU A 83 -5.02 0.39 -18.33
CA LEU A 83 -6.37 0.81 -18.02
C LEU A 83 -7.07 1.42 -19.24
N GLN A 84 -6.41 2.33 -19.97
CA GLN A 84 -6.94 2.93 -21.18
C GLN A 84 -7.16 1.88 -22.28
N THR A 85 -6.26 0.92 -22.44
CA THR A 85 -6.45 -0.21 -23.36
C THR A 85 -7.68 -1.03 -22.99
N CYS A 86 -7.90 -1.31 -21.70
CA CYS A 86 -9.09 -1.99 -21.22
C CYS A 86 -10.36 -1.15 -21.50
N LEU A 87 -10.39 0.11 -21.10
CA LEU A 87 -11.55 1.00 -21.29
C LEU A 87 -11.95 1.19 -22.77
N ASN A 88 -10.97 1.15 -23.68
CA ASN A 88 -11.20 1.25 -25.11
C ASN A 88 -11.53 -0.09 -25.80
N THR A 89 -11.55 -1.20 -25.05
CA THR A 89 -11.90 -2.53 -25.55
C THR A 89 -13.39 -2.79 -25.31
N ASP A 90 -14.09 -3.28 -26.35
CA ASP A 90 -15.50 -3.70 -26.22
C ASP A 90 -15.59 -5.08 -25.54
N HIS A 91 -15.45 -5.11 -24.23
CA HIS A 91 -15.54 -6.34 -23.42
C HIS A 91 -16.93 -6.55 -22.79
N GLY A 92 -17.80 -5.54 -22.81
CA GLY A 92 -19.16 -5.63 -22.28
C GLY A 92 -19.22 -5.91 -20.76
N CYS A 93 -18.19 -5.58 -20.00
CA CYS A 93 -18.15 -5.77 -18.56
C CYS A 93 -18.56 -4.50 -17.80
N ASP A 94 -19.04 -4.68 -16.59
CA ASP A 94 -19.50 -3.60 -15.70
C ASP A 94 -18.39 -3.13 -14.76
N TRP A 95 -17.50 -4.04 -14.37
CA TRP A 95 -16.43 -3.80 -13.41
C TRP A 95 -15.06 -4.17 -13.97
N ILE A 96 -14.06 -3.37 -13.65
CA ILE A 96 -12.64 -3.66 -13.86
C ILE A 96 -12.05 -4.12 -12.53
N LEU A 97 -11.47 -5.31 -12.46
CA LEU A 97 -10.72 -5.83 -11.32
C LEU A 97 -9.23 -5.79 -11.64
N LYS A 98 -8.46 -4.99 -10.90
CA LYS A 98 -7.00 -5.00 -10.99
C LYS A 98 -6.39 -6.08 -10.12
N MET A 99 -5.44 -6.84 -10.67
CA MET A 99 -4.63 -7.81 -9.96
C MET A 99 -3.14 -7.56 -10.22
N ASP A 100 -2.29 -7.76 -9.23
CA ASP A 100 -0.84 -7.87 -9.43
C ASP A 100 -0.45 -9.36 -9.45
N CYS A 101 0.61 -9.72 -10.19
CA CYS A 101 0.95 -11.13 -10.44
C CYS A 101 1.44 -11.89 -9.20
N ASP A 102 1.93 -11.18 -8.20
CA ASP A 102 2.34 -11.69 -6.89
C ASP A 102 1.19 -11.71 -5.86
N GLU A 103 -0.04 -11.59 -6.32
CA GLU A 103 -1.24 -11.66 -5.50
C GLU A 103 -2.18 -12.76 -5.98
N TYR A 104 -3.10 -13.15 -5.11
CA TYR A 104 -4.21 -14.03 -5.48
C TYR A 104 -5.51 -13.58 -4.80
N LEU A 105 -6.64 -13.92 -5.42
CA LEU A 105 -7.96 -13.60 -4.91
C LEU A 105 -8.47 -14.75 -4.04
N GLU A 106 -8.88 -14.44 -2.82
CA GLU A 106 -9.68 -15.33 -1.98
C GLU A 106 -11.12 -14.84 -1.94
N VAL A 107 -12.05 -15.76 -2.17
CA VAL A 107 -13.48 -15.49 -2.08
C VAL A 107 -14.12 -16.60 -1.25
N ASP A 108 -14.68 -16.23 -0.12
CA ASP A 108 -15.39 -17.17 0.76
C ASP A 108 -16.74 -17.56 0.14
N ASP A 109 -17.25 -18.74 0.48
CA ASP A 109 -18.48 -19.30 -0.11
C ASP A 109 -19.73 -18.45 0.17
N ASP A 110 -19.70 -17.63 1.20
CA ASP A 110 -20.78 -16.74 1.64
C ASP A 110 -20.71 -15.33 1.04
N PHE A 111 -19.73 -15.04 0.14
CA PHE A 111 -19.66 -13.73 -0.50
C PHE A 111 -20.90 -13.46 -1.34
N ASP A 112 -21.55 -12.34 -1.03
CA ASP A 112 -22.76 -11.92 -1.75
C ASP A 112 -22.39 -11.13 -3.03
N TRP A 113 -22.43 -11.83 -4.17
CA TRP A 113 -22.12 -11.23 -5.48
C TRP A 113 -23.12 -10.16 -5.93
N SER A 114 -24.34 -10.14 -5.33
CA SER A 114 -25.34 -9.11 -5.67
C SER A 114 -24.90 -7.70 -5.23
N LEU A 115 -23.90 -7.57 -4.34
CA LEU A 115 -23.29 -6.30 -3.97
C LEU A 115 -22.71 -5.57 -5.21
N LEU A 116 -22.30 -6.31 -6.23
CA LEU A 116 -21.77 -5.73 -7.46
C LEU A 116 -22.85 -5.32 -8.47
N ASP A 117 -24.13 -5.59 -8.19
CA ASP A 117 -25.22 -5.26 -9.11
C ASP A 117 -25.59 -3.76 -9.08
N ASP A 118 -25.15 -3.05 -8.04
CA ASP A 118 -25.35 -1.59 -7.96
C ASP A 118 -24.30 -0.84 -8.80
N THR A 119 -24.61 -0.62 -10.06
CA THR A 119 -23.74 0.12 -10.99
C THR A 119 -23.77 1.65 -10.78
N THR A 120 -24.46 2.16 -9.78
CA THR A 120 -24.32 3.56 -9.35
C THR A 120 -23.06 3.78 -8.49
N ILE A 121 -22.52 2.71 -7.93
CA ILE A 121 -21.22 2.74 -7.24
C ILE A 121 -20.10 3.04 -8.24
N HIS A 122 -19.19 3.92 -7.89
CA HIS A 122 -18.07 4.29 -8.75
C HIS A 122 -16.89 3.33 -8.59
N SER A 123 -16.57 2.97 -7.36
CA SER A 123 -15.52 1.98 -7.08
C SER A 123 -15.81 1.16 -5.83
N PHE A 124 -15.39 -0.09 -5.87
CA PHE A 124 -15.28 -0.92 -4.68
C PHE A 124 -13.84 -0.98 -4.20
N HIS A 125 -13.68 -0.86 -2.89
CA HIS A 125 -12.42 -1.10 -2.24
C HIS A 125 -12.36 -2.56 -1.81
N VAL A 126 -11.33 -3.24 -2.28
CA VAL A 126 -11.07 -4.65 -1.98
C VAL A 126 -10.08 -4.73 -0.83
N ALA A 127 -10.37 -5.57 0.16
CA ALA A 127 -9.43 -5.85 1.24
C ALA A 127 -8.16 -6.49 0.68
N ALA A 128 -7.02 -5.91 0.97
CA ALA A 128 -5.70 -6.46 0.65
C ALA A 128 -5.06 -6.97 1.94
N LYS A 129 -4.75 -8.25 1.97
CA LYS A 129 -4.11 -8.91 3.10
C LYS A 129 -2.68 -9.25 2.74
N ASN A 130 -1.75 -8.57 3.35
CA ASN A 130 -0.33 -8.87 3.30
C ASN A 130 0.12 -9.50 4.63
N PRO A 131 1.28 -10.16 4.71
CA PRO A 131 1.78 -10.63 5.99
C PRO A 131 1.80 -9.49 7.02
N GLY A 132 0.98 -9.61 8.08
CA GLY A 132 0.89 -8.66 9.21
C GLY A 132 -0.02 -7.44 9.00
N CYS A 133 -0.64 -7.23 7.84
CA CYS A 133 -1.61 -6.14 7.66
C CYS A 133 -2.79 -6.49 6.74
N VAL A 134 -3.89 -5.83 7.02
CA VAL A 134 -5.05 -5.79 6.12
C VAL A 134 -5.42 -4.33 5.89
N TYR A 135 -5.64 -3.96 4.66
CA TYR A 135 -6.08 -2.62 4.28
C TYR A 135 -6.95 -2.69 3.03
N TYR A 136 -7.70 -1.62 2.76
CA TYR A 136 -8.53 -1.57 1.57
C TYR A 136 -7.85 -0.83 0.43
N ARG A 137 -7.98 -1.34 -0.79
CA ARG A 137 -7.48 -0.70 -2.01
C ARG A 137 -8.61 -0.49 -3.00
N ALA A 138 -8.63 0.66 -3.66
CA ALA A 138 -9.55 0.97 -4.75
C ALA A 138 -9.15 0.18 -6.01
N TRP A 139 -9.37 -1.13 -6.02
CA TRP A 139 -8.92 -2.02 -7.09
C TRP A 139 -10.04 -2.67 -7.88
N MET A 140 -11.29 -2.27 -7.63
CA MET A 140 -12.41 -2.61 -8.49
C MET A 140 -13.14 -1.32 -8.88
N TRP A 141 -13.22 -1.05 -10.18
CA TRP A 141 -13.75 0.20 -10.72
C TRP A 141 -14.89 -0.05 -11.70
N ASN A 142 -15.88 0.86 -11.72
CA ASN A 142 -16.93 0.85 -12.71
C ASN A 142 -16.34 1.08 -14.12
N ALA A 143 -16.50 0.12 -15.01
CA ALA A 143 -15.88 0.13 -16.35
C ALA A 143 -16.47 1.19 -17.31
N LYS A 144 -17.53 1.90 -16.89
CA LYS A 144 -18.21 2.92 -17.73
C LYS A 144 -17.73 4.34 -17.39
N LEU A 145 -16.80 4.47 -16.43
CA LEU A 145 -16.32 5.77 -15.96
C LEU A 145 -14.93 6.09 -16.48
N PRO A 146 -14.61 7.40 -16.64
CA PRO A 146 -13.34 7.86 -17.20
C PRO A 146 -12.21 7.82 -16.15
N TRP A 147 -11.74 6.63 -15.85
CA TRP A 147 -10.62 6.42 -14.94
C TRP A 147 -9.29 6.66 -15.63
N HIS A 148 -8.33 7.19 -14.86
CA HIS A 148 -6.92 7.25 -15.27
C HIS A 148 -6.01 7.14 -14.06
N PHE A 149 -4.75 6.74 -14.27
CA PHE A 149 -3.72 6.82 -13.24
C PHE A 149 -3.00 8.16 -13.32
N LYS A 150 -2.88 8.80 -12.16
CA LYS A 150 -1.99 9.95 -11.96
C LYS A 150 -0.60 9.45 -11.58
N HIS A 151 0.42 10.24 -11.97
CA HIS A 151 1.83 10.03 -11.61
C HIS A 151 2.49 8.85 -12.34
N ASP A 152 3.44 9.20 -13.20
CA ASP A 152 3.97 8.27 -14.18
C ASP A 152 5.01 7.29 -13.62
N VAL A 153 5.73 7.66 -12.55
CA VAL A 153 6.92 6.91 -12.10
C VAL A 153 6.59 5.87 -11.04
N ALA A 154 6.14 6.31 -9.85
CA ALA A 154 5.83 5.44 -8.72
C ALA A 154 4.77 6.10 -7.84
N HIS A 155 4.16 5.32 -6.93
CA HIS A 155 3.09 5.79 -6.04
C HIS A 155 1.91 6.40 -6.78
N GLU A 156 1.60 5.84 -7.93
CA GLU A 156 0.48 6.24 -8.75
C GLU A 156 -0.87 6.06 -8.03
N CYS A 157 -1.79 6.97 -8.27
CA CYS A 157 -3.15 6.86 -7.74
C CYS A 157 -4.18 6.85 -8.87
N ILE A 158 -5.25 6.10 -8.65
CA ILE A 158 -6.38 6.06 -9.57
C ILE A 158 -7.30 7.26 -9.34
N VAL A 159 -7.68 7.93 -10.41
CA VAL A 159 -8.54 9.12 -10.41
C VAL A 159 -9.66 8.93 -11.42
N CYS A 160 -10.80 9.56 -11.18
CA CYS A 160 -11.94 9.57 -12.10
C CYS A 160 -12.30 11.02 -12.43
N ASP A 161 -12.26 11.36 -13.71
CA ASP A 161 -12.52 12.73 -14.21
C ASP A 161 -14.01 13.01 -14.44
N LEU A 162 -14.85 12.77 -13.45
CA LEU A 162 -16.25 13.16 -13.54
C LEU A 162 -16.44 14.63 -13.08
N PRO A 163 -17.10 15.48 -13.86
CA PRO A 163 -17.47 16.82 -13.43
C PRO A 163 -18.37 16.78 -12.18
N GLY A 164 -18.01 17.45 -11.13
CA GLY A 164 -18.80 17.54 -9.89
C GLY A 164 -18.53 16.45 -8.85
N VAL A 165 -17.50 15.65 -9.03
CA VAL A 165 -17.14 14.54 -8.14
C VAL A 165 -16.39 14.99 -6.89
N GLY A 166 -17.00 15.80 -6.04
CA GLY A 166 -16.49 16.04 -4.70
C GLY A 166 -17.23 15.19 -3.67
N GLU A 167 -18.51 15.50 -3.46
CA GLU A 167 -19.32 14.92 -2.40
C GLU A 167 -20.12 13.67 -2.81
N ASP A 168 -20.38 13.48 -4.12
CA ASP A 168 -21.22 12.38 -4.62
C ASP A 168 -20.45 11.14 -5.10
N PHE A 169 -19.15 11.06 -4.85
CA PHE A 169 -18.35 9.91 -5.29
C PHE A 169 -18.58 8.70 -4.40
N GLN A 170 -19.34 7.72 -4.92
CA GLN A 170 -19.71 6.52 -4.19
C GLN A 170 -18.55 5.51 -4.19
N ARG A 171 -17.92 5.35 -3.04
CA ARG A 171 -16.90 4.32 -2.75
C ARG A 171 -17.44 3.38 -1.69
N VAL A 172 -17.35 2.10 -1.93
CA VAL A 172 -17.85 1.08 -0.99
C VAL A 172 -16.76 0.07 -0.69
N ASN A 173 -16.52 -0.21 0.58
CA ASN A 173 -15.65 -1.31 0.99
C ASN A 173 -16.40 -2.62 0.84
N LEU A 174 -15.84 -3.57 0.09
CA LEU A 174 -16.37 -4.92 0.02
C LEU A 174 -16.11 -5.67 1.34
N PRO A 175 -16.98 -6.63 1.71
CA PRO A 175 -16.73 -7.49 2.86
C PRO A 175 -15.41 -8.27 2.72
N HIS A 176 -14.77 -8.60 3.84
CA HIS A 176 -13.54 -9.40 3.88
C HIS A 176 -13.68 -10.81 3.29
N SER A 177 -14.90 -11.26 3.03
CA SER A 177 -15.19 -12.50 2.32
C SER A 177 -14.76 -12.48 0.85
N LEU A 178 -14.41 -11.29 0.30
CA LEU A 178 -13.66 -11.12 -0.94
C LEU A 178 -12.40 -10.28 -0.65
N ARG A 179 -11.23 -10.85 -0.84
CA ARG A 179 -9.95 -10.21 -0.52
C ARG A 179 -8.83 -10.63 -1.46
N GLN A 180 -7.87 -9.76 -1.62
CA GLN A 180 -6.61 -10.02 -2.32
C GLN A 180 -5.52 -10.35 -1.29
N ILE A 181 -4.74 -11.38 -1.57
CA ILE A 181 -3.65 -11.84 -0.71
C ILE A 181 -2.32 -11.56 -1.40
N GLY A 182 -1.50 -10.72 -0.80
CA GLY A 182 -0.13 -10.49 -1.25
C GLY A 182 0.82 -11.56 -0.71
N THR A 183 1.70 -12.05 -1.56
CA THR A 183 2.64 -13.13 -1.20
C THR A 183 4.07 -12.65 -1.07
N ASN A 184 4.37 -11.43 -1.50
CA ASN A 184 5.69 -10.81 -1.46
C ASN A 184 6.78 -11.65 -2.17
N ASP A 185 6.42 -12.38 -3.21
CA ASP A 185 7.33 -13.21 -4.01
C ASP A 185 7.50 -12.72 -5.47
N GLY A 186 6.95 -11.56 -5.80
CA GLY A 186 7.13 -10.88 -7.07
C GLY A 186 8.54 -10.32 -7.27
N GLU A 187 8.87 -9.91 -8.49
CA GLU A 187 10.19 -9.40 -8.85
C GLU A 187 10.61 -8.19 -7.99
N SER A 188 9.68 -7.31 -7.64
CA SER A 188 9.96 -6.12 -6.80
C SER A 188 10.44 -6.47 -5.40
N TYR A 189 10.05 -7.63 -4.86
CA TYR A 189 10.52 -8.14 -3.57
C TYR A 189 11.83 -8.90 -3.68
N THR A 190 12.08 -9.53 -4.82
CA THR A 190 13.34 -10.24 -5.09
C THR A 190 14.47 -9.28 -5.46
N VAL A 191 14.15 -8.06 -5.94
CA VAL A 191 15.11 -6.99 -6.24
C VAL A 191 14.70 -5.70 -5.50
N PRO A 192 14.80 -5.67 -4.16
CA PRO A 192 14.34 -4.54 -3.34
C PRO A 192 15.00 -3.21 -3.68
N THR A 193 16.22 -3.23 -4.26
CA THR A 193 16.91 -2.03 -4.74
C THR A 193 16.17 -1.32 -5.86
N LYS A 194 15.43 -2.05 -6.70
CA LYS A 194 14.66 -1.48 -7.81
C LYS A 194 13.53 -0.59 -7.28
N TYR A 195 12.74 -1.11 -6.34
CA TYR A 195 11.63 -0.34 -5.78
C TYR A 195 12.08 0.96 -5.12
N ILE A 196 13.14 0.90 -4.30
CA ILE A 196 13.72 2.08 -3.65
C ILE A 196 14.29 3.05 -4.69
N SER A 197 15.00 2.54 -5.70
CA SER A 197 15.55 3.37 -6.79
C SER A 197 14.45 4.10 -7.57
N ASP A 198 13.37 3.41 -7.91
CA ASP A 198 12.25 3.99 -8.64
C ASP A 198 11.50 5.02 -7.79
N SER A 199 11.37 4.77 -6.49
CA SER A 199 10.78 5.72 -5.54
C SER A 199 11.63 6.99 -5.36
N LEU A 200 12.96 6.88 -5.35
CA LEU A 200 13.85 8.04 -5.26
C LEU A 200 13.84 8.90 -6.55
N LYS A 201 13.59 8.31 -7.71
CA LYS A 201 13.38 9.06 -8.96
C LYS A 201 12.16 9.99 -8.89
N LEU A 202 11.20 9.69 -8.03
CA LEU A 202 10.04 10.52 -7.80
C LEU A 202 10.44 11.92 -7.29
N GLU A 203 11.38 12.01 -6.36
CA GLU A 203 11.91 13.31 -5.91
C GLU A 203 12.53 14.09 -7.05
N GLU A 204 13.37 13.44 -7.84
CA GLU A 204 14.03 14.09 -8.99
C GLU A 204 13.00 14.61 -10.00
N GLN A 205 11.94 13.86 -10.25
CA GLN A 205 10.85 14.28 -11.12
C GLN A 205 10.15 15.52 -10.55
N HIS A 206 9.74 15.51 -9.29
CA HIS A 206 9.05 16.63 -8.67
C HIS A 206 9.90 17.90 -8.58
N ILE A 207 11.19 17.77 -8.31
CA ILE A 207 12.13 18.92 -8.34
C ILE A 207 12.20 19.50 -9.75
N ARG A 208 12.36 18.65 -10.76
CA ARG A 208 12.46 19.06 -12.17
C ARG A 208 11.19 19.74 -12.66
N GLU A 209 10.01 19.25 -12.24
CA GLU A 209 8.70 19.75 -12.67
C GLU A 209 8.20 20.91 -11.81
N GLY A 210 8.84 21.18 -10.67
CA GLY A 210 8.41 22.20 -9.72
C GLY A 210 7.09 21.89 -9.01
N THR A 211 6.69 20.62 -8.97
CA THR A 211 5.39 20.17 -8.44
C THR A 211 5.43 19.69 -6.99
N LEU A 212 6.60 19.62 -6.38
CA LEU A 212 6.78 19.03 -5.05
C LEU A 212 5.87 19.64 -3.97
N LEU A 213 5.65 20.96 -4.01
CA LEU A 213 4.83 21.66 -3.01
C LEU A 213 3.34 21.68 -3.34
N THR A 214 2.94 21.25 -4.53
CA THR A 214 1.55 21.31 -5.00
C THR A 214 0.84 19.96 -4.92
N ASP A 215 1.57 18.88 -4.71
CA ASP A 215 1.03 17.53 -4.56
C ASP A 215 1.44 16.94 -3.22
N LEU A 216 0.60 17.12 -2.20
CA LEU A 216 0.85 16.64 -0.84
C LEU A 216 1.00 15.12 -0.75
N TYR A 217 0.31 14.37 -1.59
CA TYR A 217 0.40 12.92 -1.63
C TYR A 217 1.81 12.48 -2.02
N HIS A 218 2.33 12.98 -3.14
CA HIS A 218 3.68 12.70 -3.57
C HIS A 218 4.74 13.25 -2.63
N PHE A 219 4.50 14.43 -2.07
CA PHE A 219 5.40 15.02 -1.09
C PHE A 219 5.64 14.09 0.09
N TRP A 220 4.58 13.48 0.60
CA TRP A 220 4.67 12.49 1.67
C TRP A 220 5.44 11.23 1.22
N TYR A 221 5.20 10.73 0.00
CA TYR A 221 5.90 9.55 -0.53
C TYR A 221 7.39 9.79 -0.79
N VAL A 222 7.80 11.00 -1.13
CA VAL A 222 9.22 11.36 -1.17
C VAL A 222 9.86 11.17 0.21
N ALA A 223 9.24 11.67 1.26
CA ALA A 223 9.71 11.47 2.62
C ALA A 223 9.78 9.97 2.98
N LYS A 224 8.74 9.21 2.64
CA LYS A 224 8.67 7.77 2.87
C LYS A 224 9.75 7.00 2.12
N SER A 225 10.06 7.36 0.89
CA SER A 225 11.10 6.71 0.09
C SER A 225 12.49 6.85 0.73
N TYR A 226 12.81 8.03 1.26
CA TYR A 226 14.04 8.23 2.03
C TYR A 226 14.05 7.43 3.33
N HIS A 227 12.90 7.36 4.03
CA HIS A 227 12.74 6.56 5.24
C HIS A 227 13.00 5.07 4.95
N ASP A 228 12.35 4.50 3.94
CA ASP A 228 12.49 3.10 3.57
C ASP A 228 13.94 2.78 3.16
N ALA A 229 14.60 3.68 2.44
CA ALA A 229 16.00 3.53 2.04
C ALA A 229 16.97 3.47 3.23
N CYS A 230 16.64 4.10 4.38
CA CYS A 230 17.48 4.03 5.58
C CYS A 230 17.52 2.63 6.19
N TYR A 231 16.40 1.91 6.15
CA TYR A 231 16.26 0.58 6.75
C TYR A 231 16.56 -0.58 5.78
N SER A 232 16.75 -0.28 4.50
CA SER A 232 16.98 -1.32 3.52
C SER A 232 18.40 -1.89 3.66
N ASN A 233 18.49 -3.12 4.15
CA ASN A 233 19.74 -3.89 4.14
C ASN A 233 20.22 -4.24 2.72
N VAL A 234 19.39 -3.98 1.71
CA VAL A 234 19.60 -4.36 0.32
C VAL A 234 20.15 -3.20 -0.51
N PHE A 235 19.92 -1.97 -0.06
CA PHE A 235 20.52 -0.81 -0.71
C PHE A 235 21.94 -0.66 -0.18
N PRO A 236 22.98 -0.79 -1.01
CA PRO A 236 24.38 -0.81 -0.56
C PRO A 236 24.86 0.59 -0.17
N LEU A 237 24.09 1.28 0.65
CA LEU A 237 24.46 2.57 1.18
C LEU A 237 25.25 2.36 2.46
N GLY A 238 26.47 2.84 2.51
CA GLY A 238 27.18 2.92 3.76
C GLY A 238 26.45 3.81 4.77
N GLU A 239 26.70 3.62 6.06
CA GLU A 239 26.07 4.32 7.20
C GLU A 239 25.93 5.84 6.99
N LYS A 240 26.93 6.46 6.38
CA LYS A 240 26.92 7.90 6.09
C LYS A 240 25.73 8.30 5.20
N HIS A 241 25.43 7.53 4.17
CA HIS A 241 24.31 7.80 3.27
C HIS A 241 22.95 7.50 3.92
N GLN A 242 22.87 6.42 4.72
CA GLN A 242 21.67 6.12 5.50
C GLN A 242 21.34 7.26 6.46
N ARG A 243 22.33 7.80 7.15
CA ARG A 243 22.14 8.97 8.04
C ARG A 243 21.74 10.23 7.28
N GLU A 244 22.23 10.43 6.06
CA GLU A 244 21.80 11.53 5.20
C GLU A 244 20.34 11.36 4.77
N TYR A 245 19.95 10.17 4.37
CA TYR A 245 18.57 9.87 4.00
C TYR A 245 17.60 10.01 5.17
N ALA A 246 17.99 9.59 6.36
CA ALA A 246 17.21 9.84 7.57
C ALA A 246 16.94 11.34 7.80
N ARG A 247 17.94 12.20 7.59
CA ARG A 247 17.75 13.67 7.68
C ARG A 247 16.82 14.21 6.61
N ARG A 248 16.92 13.70 5.37
CA ARG A 248 16.03 14.09 4.28
C ARG A 248 14.59 13.64 4.57
N ALA A 249 14.39 12.42 5.05
CA ALA A 249 13.08 11.93 5.45
C ALA A 249 12.46 12.84 6.53
N ILE A 250 13.23 13.19 7.57
CA ILE A 250 12.76 14.12 8.61
C ILE A 250 12.36 15.46 8.00
N PHE A 251 13.20 16.03 7.13
CA PHE A 251 12.94 17.31 6.50
C PHE A 251 11.62 17.29 5.72
N TYR A 252 11.44 16.32 4.83
CA TYR A 252 10.24 16.23 3.99
C TYR A 252 8.98 15.91 4.82
N TYR A 253 9.06 15.06 5.83
CA TYR A 253 7.93 14.82 6.73
C TYR A 253 7.55 16.07 7.53
N GLN A 254 8.51 16.86 7.99
CA GLN A 254 8.23 18.11 8.69
C GLN A 254 7.58 19.13 7.77
N GLU A 255 8.09 19.29 6.53
CA GLU A 255 7.50 20.16 5.53
C GLU A 255 6.08 19.70 5.14
N TYR A 256 5.86 18.38 5.00
CA TYR A 256 4.53 17.86 4.79
C TYR A 256 3.56 18.26 5.92
N MET A 257 3.97 18.14 7.17
CA MET A 257 3.15 18.56 8.31
C MET A 257 2.88 20.07 8.29
N ASN A 258 3.88 20.89 7.96
CA ASN A 258 3.72 22.33 7.87
C ASN A 258 2.69 22.73 6.80
N VAL A 259 2.70 22.06 5.66
CA VAL A 259 1.78 22.35 4.55
C VAL A 259 0.40 21.77 4.85
N SER A 260 0.31 20.53 5.32
CA SER A 260 -0.98 19.85 5.58
C SER A 260 -1.79 20.50 6.70
N CYS A 261 -1.15 21.04 7.73
CA CYS A 261 -1.83 21.78 8.79
C CYS A 261 -2.52 23.07 8.31
N ASN A 262 -2.14 23.61 7.17
CA ASN A 262 -2.77 24.77 6.56
C ASN A 262 -3.94 24.40 5.62
N TYR A 263 -4.18 23.12 5.41
CA TYR A 263 -5.21 22.60 4.49
C TYR A 263 -6.54 22.28 5.17
N ASP A 264 -6.77 22.70 6.42
CA ASP A 264 -7.98 22.46 7.21
C ASP A 264 -9.29 23.01 6.60
N GLU A 265 -9.22 23.70 5.45
CA GLU A 265 -10.41 24.24 4.79
C GLU A 265 -11.10 23.28 3.80
N VAL A 266 -10.56 22.08 3.55
CA VAL A 266 -11.09 21.20 2.49
C VAL A 266 -11.38 19.76 3.00
N GLY A 267 -12.27 19.61 3.98
CA GLY A 267 -13.14 18.41 4.15
C GLY A 267 -12.52 16.99 4.22
N HIS A 268 -11.20 16.81 4.27
CA HIS A 268 -10.55 15.50 4.31
C HIS A 268 -10.07 15.10 5.72
N ILE A 269 -10.83 15.41 6.74
CA ILE A 269 -10.47 15.26 8.16
C ILE A 269 -10.03 13.82 8.53
N GLY A 270 -10.66 12.79 7.99
CA GLY A 270 -10.33 11.40 8.35
C GLY A 270 -8.95 10.92 7.87
N GLN A 271 -8.54 11.28 6.66
CA GLN A 271 -7.23 10.90 6.12
C GLN A 271 -6.06 11.70 6.73
N ILE A 272 -6.31 12.97 7.08
CA ILE A 272 -5.29 13.82 7.70
C ILE A 272 -4.88 13.31 9.07
N TRP A 273 -5.82 12.83 9.89
CA TRP A 273 -5.51 12.30 11.22
C TRP A 273 -4.58 11.08 11.15
N GLU A 274 -4.88 10.16 10.28
CA GLU A 274 -4.08 8.94 10.13
C GLU A 274 -2.71 9.23 9.52
N MET A 275 -2.65 10.02 8.47
CA MET A 275 -1.39 10.47 7.87
C MET A 275 -0.57 11.34 8.82
N GLY A 276 -1.21 12.18 9.64
CA GLY A 276 -0.57 12.96 10.69
C GLY A 276 0.09 12.07 11.74
N TYR A 277 -0.62 11.05 12.21
CA TYR A 277 -0.09 10.05 13.13
C TYR A 277 1.19 9.41 12.58
N TYR A 278 1.09 8.88 11.37
CA TYR A 278 2.22 8.19 10.75
C TYR A 278 3.41 9.08 10.49
N THR A 279 3.14 10.29 10.04
CA THR A 279 4.20 11.26 9.78
C THR A 279 4.98 11.58 11.05
N LEU A 280 4.28 11.83 12.15
CA LEU A 280 4.93 12.11 13.44
C LEU A 280 5.68 10.89 13.97
N TYR A 281 5.08 9.71 13.90
CA TYR A 281 5.75 8.47 14.28
C TYR A 281 7.01 8.23 13.42
N ALA A 282 6.94 8.40 12.11
CA ALA A 282 8.05 8.22 11.20
C ALA A 282 9.21 9.20 11.47
N ILE A 283 8.88 10.45 11.81
CA ILE A 283 9.91 11.41 12.26
C ILE A 283 10.59 10.91 13.54
N GLY A 284 9.81 10.38 14.49
CA GLY A 284 10.34 9.77 15.73
C GLY A 284 11.30 8.62 15.41
N GLU A 285 10.91 7.71 14.53
CA GLU A 285 11.77 6.60 14.09
C GLU A 285 13.07 7.07 13.45
N MET A 286 13.03 8.09 12.60
CA MET A 286 14.23 8.64 11.97
C MET A 286 15.15 9.32 12.99
N TYR A 287 14.62 10.00 14.00
CA TYR A 287 15.43 10.55 15.08
C TYR A 287 16.05 9.43 15.94
N ARG A 288 15.32 8.35 16.23
CA ARG A 288 15.87 7.18 16.92
C ARG A 288 17.01 6.56 16.11
N PHE A 289 16.82 6.35 14.80
CA PHE A 289 17.86 5.86 13.89
C PHE A 289 19.12 6.74 13.90
N LEU A 290 18.97 8.05 14.06
CA LEU A 290 20.09 8.99 14.19
C LEU A 290 20.70 9.02 15.58
N GLY A 291 20.14 8.31 16.58
CA GLY A 291 20.58 8.29 17.97
C GLY A 291 20.12 9.50 18.80
N ASN A 292 19.14 10.27 18.30
CA ASN A 292 18.56 11.39 19.05
C ASN A 292 17.27 10.95 19.76
N HIS A 293 17.43 10.24 20.86
CA HIS A 293 16.32 9.63 21.60
C HIS A 293 15.36 10.66 22.21
N GLU A 294 15.86 11.84 22.63
CA GLU A 294 15.01 12.89 23.18
C GLU A 294 13.96 13.35 22.14
N LYS A 295 14.41 13.63 20.92
CA LYS A 295 13.50 13.99 19.84
C LYS A 295 12.63 12.83 19.39
N ALA A 296 13.15 11.61 19.36
CA ALA A 296 12.37 10.43 19.05
C ALA A 296 11.18 10.27 20.01
N ILE A 297 11.42 10.41 21.32
CA ILE A 297 10.40 10.38 22.37
C ILE A 297 9.38 11.51 22.17
N GLU A 298 9.86 12.76 21.93
CA GLU A 298 8.99 13.91 21.68
C GLU A 298 8.00 13.62 20.54
N TYR A 299 8.48 13.11 19.40
CA TYR A 299 7.65 12.88 18.24
C TYR A 299 6.71 11.67 18.41
N CYS A 300 7.14 10.61 19.09
CA CYS A 300 6.23 9.51 19.44
C CYS A 300 5.08 9.96 20.34
N ILE A 301 5.36 10.82 21.34
CA ILE A 301 4.30 11.40 22.20
C ILE A 301 3.37 12.30 21.38
N ARG A 302 3.90 13.09 20.46
CA ARG A 302 3.09 13.96 19.58
C ARG A 302 2.21 13.18 18.62
N ALA A 303 2.56 11.96 18.27
CA ALA A 303 1.75 11.11 17.40
C ALA A 303 0.47 10.59 18.10
N GLU A 304 0.55 10.31 19.41
CA GLU A 304 -0.55 9.68 20.17
C GLU A 304 -1.91 10.36 19.99
N PRO A 305 -2.06 11.70 20.11
CA PRO A 305 -3.37 12.38 20.00
C PRO A 305 -4.03 12.22 18.63
N PHE A 306 -3.24 11.96 17.57
CA PHE A 306 -3.78 11.77 16.22
C PHE A 306 -4.44 10.41 16.03
N CYS A 307 -3.95 9.38 16.73
CA CYS A 307 -4.56 8.05 16.69
C CYS A 307 -4.21 7.25 17.96
N PRO A 308 -4.89 7.54 19.09
CA PRO A 308 -4.53 6.98 20.41
C PRO A 308 -4.75 5.47 20.53
N ILE A 309 -5.44 4.90 19.57
CA ILE A 309 -5.74 3.46 19.52
C ILE A 309 -4.61 2.64 18.89
N ARG A 310 -3.66 3.25 18.20
CA ARG A 310 -2.51 2.57 17.59
C ARG A 310 -1.40 2.35 18.60
N ASN A 311 -0.51 1.39 18.30
CA ASN A 311 0.55 0.96 19.22
C ASN A 311 1.97 1.31 18.77
N GLU A 312 2.15 1.73 17.51
CA GLU A 312 3.49 1.95 16.96
C GLU A 312 4.28 3.00 17.74
N HIS A 313 3.64 4.09 18.15
CA HIS A 313 4.29 5.12 18.96
C HIS A 313 4.70 4.60 20.34
N ILE A 314 3.91 3.69 20.94
CA ILE A 314 4.24 3.06 22.25
C ILE A 314 5.45 2.14 22.09
N VAL A 315 5.52 1.39 21.00
CA VAL A 315 6.69 0.57 20.67
C VAL A 315 7.91 1.46 20.46
N GLY A 316 7.76 2.56 19.70
CA GLY A 316 8.84 3.53 19.51
C GLY A 316 9.37 4.12 20.82
N LEU A 317 8.47 4.45 21.76
CA LEU A 317 8.84 4.90 23.11
C LEU A 317 9.59 3.81 23.90
N ALA A 318 9.07 2.59 23.90
CA ALA A 318 9.70 1.47 24.59
C ALA A 318 11.11 1.18 24.06
N GLU A 319 11.30 1.23 22.74
CA GLU A 319 12.61 1.07 22.11
C GLU A 319 13.57 2.21 22.47
N CYS A 320 13.10 3.46 22.49
CA CYS A 320 13.94 4.59 22.94
C CYS A 320 14.40 4.41 24.39
N TYR A 321 13.49 4.04 25.29
CA TYR A 321 13.84 3.82 26.69
C TYR A 321 14.75 2.61 26.88
N ARG A 322 14.60 1.55 26.09
CA ARG A 322 15.52 0.41 26.07
C ARG A 322 16.94 0.87 25.70
N GLU A 323 17.08 1.66 24.64
CA GLU A 323 18.37 2.16 24.15
C GLU A 323 19.04 3.16 25.15
N LEU A 324 18.22 3.86 25.93
CA LEU A 324 18.68 4.74 27.04
C LEU A 324 18.99 3.97 28.33
N GLY A 325 18.60 2.69 28.41
CA GLY A 325 18.75 1.90 29.67
C GLY A 325 17.71 2.23 30.74
N ASP A 326 16.65 2.99 30.39
CA ASP A 326 15.58 3.34 31.33
C ASP A 326 14.47 2.28 31.29
N PHE A 327 14.75 1.16 31.95
CA PHE A 327 13.86 0.00 31.93
C PHE A 327 12.55 0.22 32.71
N GLU A 328 12.53 1.16 33.66
CA GLU A 328 11.29 1.53 34.36
C GLU A 328 10.32 2.24 33.42
N MET A 329 10.78 3.23 32.67
CA MET A 329 9.95 3.89 31.64
C MET A 329 9.58 2.93 30.52
N MET A 330 10.50 2.06 30.09
CA MET A 330 10.20 1.00 29.13
C MET A 330 9.05 0.10 29.61
N LYS A 331 9.09 -0.31 30.89
CA LYS A 331 8.05 -1.15 31.49
C LYS A 331 6.69 -0.44 31.55
N MET A 332 6.68 0.86 31.85
CA MET A 332 5.46 1.65 31.84
C MET A 332 4.80 1.64 30.45
N GLN A 333 5.58 1.84 29.40
CA GLN A 333 5.07 1.82 28.03
C GLN A 333 4.59 0.41 27.62
N THR A 334 5.39 -0.60 27.89
CA THR A 334 5.06 -1.97 27.49
C THR A 334 3.90 -2.58 28.28
N ASN A 335 3.59 -2.10 29.48
CA ASN A 335 2.36 -2.45 30.20
C ASN A 335 1.09 -2.16 29.35
N ILE A 336 1.12 -1.04 28.60
CA ILE A 336 0.01 -0.67 27.71
C ILE A 336 -0.15 -1.69 26.57
N LEU A 337 0.98 -2.20 26.04
CA LEU A 337 0.97 -3.18 24.93
C LEU A 337 0.45 -4.56 25.34
N VAL A 338 0.69 -4.96 26.59
CA VAL A 338 0.27 -6.29 27.10
C VAL A 338 -1.06 -6.28 27.82
N ASP A 339 -1.72 -5.12 27.96
CA ASP A 339 -3.06 -5.04 28.54
C ASP A 339 -4.07 -5.77 27.64
N SER A 340 -4.58 -6.88 28.15
CA SER A 340 -5.57 -7.72 27.46
C SER A 340 -6.91 -7.02 27.19
N ASN A 341 -7.18 -5.88 27.86
CA ASN A 341 -8.38 -5.08 27.64
C ASN A 341 -8.21 -4.08 26.51
N ARG A 342 -6.97 -3.81 26.07
CA ARG A 342 -6.72 -2.94 24.94
C ARG A 342 -7.07 -3.68 23.66
N LYS A 343 -8.27 -3.45 23.19
CA LYS A 343 -8.67 -3.91 21.86
C LYS A 343 -8.01 -3.01 20.82
N LEU A 344 -7.14 -3.61 20.01
CA LEU A 344 -6.74 -2.95 18.78
C LEU A 344 -8.00 -2.73 17.95
N PRO A 345 -8.25 -1.53 17.49
CA PRO A 345 -9.34 -1.36 16.55
C PRO A 345 -8.97 -2.12 15.29
N PHE A 346 -9.74 -3.04 14.96
CA PHE A 346 -9.60 -4.03 14.02
C PHE A 346 -9.91 -3.78 12.78
N PRO A 347 -9.68 -4.56 11.91
CA PRO A 347 -8.50 -4.68 11.07
C PRO A 347 -8.47 -3.67 9.93
N ASP A 348 -9.28 -2.65 9.95
CA ASP A 348 -9.60 -1.74 8.87
C ASP A 348 -8.73 -0.47 8.81
N TYR A 349 -7.74 -0.31 9.69
CA TYR A 349 -6.88 0.87 9.71
C TYR A 349 -5.45 0.57 9.25
N HIS A 350 -4.98 1.17 8.35
CA HIS A 350 -4.62 0.97 7.01
C HIS A 350 -3.29 1.50 6.59
N PHE A 351 -2.43 1.98 7.40
CA PHE A 351 -1.09 2.31 6.98
C PHE A 351 -0.06 1.72 7.94
N ILE A 352 0.65 0.72 7.46
CA ILE A 352 1.91 0.30 8.05
C ILE A 352 3.01 0.99 7.28
N LEU A 353 3.74 1.87 7.95
CA LEU A 353 4.78 2.67 7.36
C LEU A 353 5.96 1.88 6.84
N ASN A 354 6.13 0.65 7.29
CA ASN A 354 7.25 -0.16 6.88
C ASN A 354 6.83 -1.64 6.83
N SER A 355 6.87 -2.21 5.66
CA SER A 355 6.62 -3.65 5.43
C SER A 355 7.59 -4.57 6.17
N ASN A 356 8.71 -4.05 6.66
CA ASN A 356 9.69 -4.78 7.47
C ASN A 356 9.43 -4.70 8.98
N PHE A 357 8.49 -3.85 9.42
CA PHE A 357 8.04 -3.74 10.81
C PHE A 357 6.58 -4.14 10.94
N TYR A 358 6.28 -5.37 10.54
CA TYR A 358 5.09 -6.03 11.05
C TYR A 358 5.34 -6.34 12.51
N ILE A 359 5.18 -5.35 13.32
CA ILE A 359 5.05 -5.59 14.72
C ILE A 359 3.61 -6.09 14.87
N ASP A 360 3.44 -7.41 14.88
CA ASP A 360 2.39 -7.96 15.71
C ASP A 360 2.70 -7.39 17.09
N SER A 361 2.03 -6.27 17.39
CA SER A 361 2.25 -5.54 18.62
C SER A 361 2.01 -6.42 19.85
N GLY A 362 1.27 -7.54 19.66
CA GLY A 362 1.07 -8.56 20.64
C GLY A 362 2.33 -9.34 20.98
N GLU A 363 2.97 -9.94 19.99
CA GLU A 363 4.17 -10.78 20.24
C GLU A 363 5.40 -9.94 20.57
N TYR A 364 5.64 -8.89 19.79
CA TYR A 364 6.79 -8.02 20.02
C TYR A 364 6.61 -7.17 21.29
N GLY A 365 5.41 -6.71 21.58
CA GLY A 365 5.09 -6.03 22.82
C GLY A 365 5.32 -6.90 24.05
N LYS A 366 4.97 -8.18 24.00
CA LYS A 366 5.29 -9.16 25.07
C LYS A 366 6.79 -9.33 25.25
N LEU A 367 7.53 -9.44 24.14
CA LEU A 367 9.00 -9.54 24.20
C LEU A 367 9.62 -8.29 24.84
N LEU A 368 9.23 -7.11 24.41
CA LEU A 368 9.70 -5.86 24.99
C LEU A 368 9.35 -5.75 26.48
N HIS A 369 8.12 -6.17 26.84
CA HIS A 369 7.68 -6.19 28.25
C HIS A 369 8.50 -7.16 29.09
N GLN A 370 8.79 -8.35 28.59
CA GLN A 370 9.66 -9.31 29.26
C GLN A 370 11.06 -8.72 29.51
N ILE A 371 11.68 -8.11 28.47
CA ILE A 371 12.98 -7.46 28.58
C ILE A 371 12.94 -6.36 29.66
N ALA A 372 11.88 -5.55 29.68
CA ALA A 372 11.72 -4.50 30.67
C ALA A 372 11.62 -5.06 32.09
N CYS A 373 10.81 -6.11 32.30
CA CYS A 373 10.67 -6.74 33.62
C CYS A 373 11.95 -7.40 34.13
N GLU A 374 12.73 -8.01 33.26
CA GLU A 374 14.01 -8.65 33.61
C GLU A 374 15.08 -7.65 34.04
N ASN A 375 15.00 -6.42 33.52
CA ASN A 375 16.02 -5.39 33.77
C ASN A 375 15.58 -4.23 34.68
N SER A 376 14.29 -4.12 35.01
CA SER A 376 13.75 -3.09 35.92
C SER A 376 13.77 -3.49 37.40
N GLY A 377 14.40 -4.58 37.78
CA GLY A 377 14.39 -5.15 39.13
C GLY A 377 15.76 -5.27 39.76
N GLY A 378 16.59 -4.21 39.69
CA GLY A 378 17.86 -4.15 40.39
C GLY A 378 17.80 -3.22 41.60
#